data_87c836adbe1d4a34e79eaab4b25564fe
#
_entry.id   87c836adbe1d4a34e79eaab4b25564fe
#
_cell.length_a   1.000
_cell.length_b   1.000
_cell.length_c   1.000
_cell.angle_alpha   90.00
_cell.angle_beta   90.00
_cell.angle_gamma   90.00
#
_symmetry.space_group_name_H-M   'P 1'
#
loop_
_entity.id
_entity.type
_entity.pdbx_description
1 polymer ?
#
loop_
_entity_poly.entity_id
_entity_poly.type
_entity_poly.pdbx_seq_one_letter_code
_entity_poly.pdbx_strand_id
1 'polypeptide(L)'
;MAAELDPSAADAALTVQIQPMRRRHIRAVLRIEQQVYPRPWSSSLFLSELALRSTRAYYVARIGRELVGYAGLMMTLDEGHVTTIAVEPRRHRGKIGTRLLLVLAREA
;
A
#
# COMPACT_ATOMS: atom_id res chain seq x y z
N MET A 1 -10.15 -20.79 -25.10
CA MET A 1 -9.48 -20.84 -24.88
C MET A 1 -8.71 -20.06 -24.19
N ALA A 2 -7.85 -20.18 -24.31
CA ALA A 2 -7.03 -19.41 -23.45
C ALA A 2 -7.44 -18.00 -23.44
N ALA A 3 -8.19 -17.71 -24.40
CA ALA A 3 -8.73 -16.40 -24.47
C ALA A 3 -9.64 -16.12 -23.33
N GLU A 4 -10.16 -17.17 -22.82
CA GLU A 4 -11.09 -16.93 -21.78
C GLU A 4 -10.41 -16.51 -20.57
N LEU A 5 -9.19 -16.74 -20.43
CA LEU A 5 -8.44 -16.14 -19.37
C LEU A 5 -7.98 -14.80 -19.86
N ASP A 6 -8.43 -13.77 -19.24
CA ASP A 6 -7.84 -12.47 -19.50
C ASP A 6 -6.44 -12.51 -18.88
N PRO A 7 -5.38 -12.68 -19.68
CA PRO A 7 -4.04 -12.79 -19.09
C PRO A 7 -3.65 -11.59 -18.27
N SER A 8 -4.09 -10.40 -18.67
CA SER A 8 -3.70 -9.21 -17.91
C SER A 8 -4.36 -9.18 -16.55
N ALA A 9 -5.59 -9.62 -16.42
CA ALA A 9 -6.24 -9.68 -15.12
C ALA A 9 -5.63 -10.74 -14.25
N ALA A 10 -5.37 -11.92 -14.82
CA ALA A 10 -4.74 -13.00 -14.06
C ALA A 10 -3.33 -12.61 -13.65
N ASP A 11 -2.57 -12.00 -14.57
CA ASP A 11 -1.21 -11.56 -14.26
C ASP A 11 -1.21 -10.49 -13.20
N ALA A 12 -2.13 -9.55 -13.25
CA ALA A 12 -2.22 -8.51 -12.25
C ALA A 12 -2.45 -9.11 -10.86
N ALA A 13 -3.33 -10.10 -10.75
CA ALA A 13 -3.60 -10.75 -9.48
C ALA A 13 -2.39 -11.53 -8.98
N LEU A 14 -1.65 -12.19 -9.89
CA LEU A 14 -0.49 -12.98 -9.53
C LEU A 14 0.76 -12.15 -9.29
N THR A 15 0.83 -10.96 -9.88
CA THR A 15 2.05 -10.17 -9.87
C THR A 15 2.02 -9.00 -8.91
N VAL A 16 0.98 -8.89 -8.10
CA VAL A 16 0.98 -7.87 -7.05
C VAL A 16 2.03 -8.23 -6.02
N GLN A 17 2.98 -7.33 -5.84
CA GLN A 17 4.05 -7.50 -4.86
C GLN A 17 3.88 -6.49 -3.76
N ILE A 18 3.94 -6.97 -2.51
CA ILE A 18 3.85 -6.11 -1.35
C ILE A 18 5.19 -6.13 -0.65
N GLN A 19 5.75 -4.96 -0.44
CA GLN A 19 7.09 -4.82 0.14
C GLN A 19 7.13 -3.62 1.07
N PRO A 20 8.11 -3.57 1.98
CA PRO A 20 8.22 -2.41 2.86
C PRO A 20 8.35 -1.11 2.09
N MET A 21 7.67 -0.07 2.59
CA MET A 21 7.77 1.24 1.99
C MET A 21 9.14 1.86 2.31
N ARG A 22 9.76 2.45 1.28
CA ARG A 22 11.04 3.14 1.41
C ARG A 22 10.89 4.58 0.97
N ARG A 23 11.89 5.39 1.29
CA ARG A 23 11.89 6.81 0.90
C ARG A 23 11.67 6.99 -0.59
N ARG A 24 12.25 6.11 -1.40
CA ARG A 24 12.11 6.21 -2.86
C ARG A 24 10.68 6.02 -3.34
N HIS A 25 9.80 5.48 -2.50
CA HIS A 25 8.39 5.28 -2.87
C HIS A 25 7.52 6.50 -2.61
N ILE A 26 8.01 7.47 -1.85
CA ILE A 26 7.16 8.55 -1.32
C ILE A 26 6.50 9.35 -2.44
N ARG A 27 7.22 9.65 -3.51
CA ARG A 27 6.62 10.43 -4.60
C ARG A 27 5.40 9.73 -5.20
N ALA A 28 5.50 8.43 -5.44
CA ALA A 28 4.39 7.66 -5.98
C ALA A 28 3.26 7.52 -4.97
N VAL A 29 3.60 7.34 -3.70
CA VAL A 29 2.62 7.27 -2.62
C VAL A 29 1.83 8.57 -2.55
N LEU A 30 2.50 9.72 -2.65
CA LEU A 30 1.82 11.00 -2.59
C LEU A 30 0.83 11.21 -3.74
N ARG A 31 1.15 10.68 -4.92
CA ARG A 31 0.21 10.77 -6.04
C ARG A 31 -1.12 10.07 -5.71
N ILE A 32 -1.04 8.92 -5.06
CA ILE A 32 -2.25 8.20 -4.67
C ILE A 32 -2.94 8.91 -3.52
N GLU A 33 -2.17 9.34 -2.53
CA GLU A 33 -2.70 10.04 -1.36
C GLU A 33 -3.54 11.25 -1.79
N GLN A 34 -3.03 12.02 -2.74
CA GLN A 34 -3.71 13.21 -3.23
C GLN A 34 -4.99 12.89 -4.02
N GLN A 35 -5.06 11.71 -4.62
CA GLN A 35 -6.26 11.27 -5.33
C GLN A 35 -7.36 10.80 -4.39
N VAL A 36 -6.97 10.20 -3.28
CA VAL A 36 -7.90 9.50 -2.40
C VAL A 36 -8.39 10.37 -1.25
N TYR A 37 -7.52 11.21 -0.71
CA TYR A 37 -7.84 11.96 0.50
C TYR A 37 -7.96 13.47 0.24
N PRO A 38 -9.01 14.11 0.79
CA PRO A 38 -9.17 15.56 0.66
C PRO A 38 -8.07 16.34 1.36
N ARG A 39 -7.50 15.75 2.44
CA ARG A 39 -6.40 16.37 3.18
C ARG A 39 -5.23 15.40 3.20
N PRO A 40 -4.50 15.33 2.10
CA PRO A 40 -3.43 14.35 1.99
C PRO A 40 -2.27 14.65 2.94
N TRP A 41 -1.61 13.61 3.38
CA TRP A 41 -0.37 13.75 4.14
C TRP A 41 0.72 14.36 3.25
N SER A 42 1.62 15.10 3.87
CA SER A 42 2.79 15.64 3.18
C SER A 42 3.91 14.60 3.10
N SER A 43 4.89 14.87 2.24
CA SER A 43 6.07 14.02 2.18
C SER A 43 6.80 14.01 3.53
N SER A 44 6.85 15.15 4.22
CA SER A 44 7.50 15.24 5.53
C SER A 44 6.85 14.32 6.53
N LEU A 45 5.52 14.23 6.53
CA LEU A 45 4.82 13.37 7.45
C LEU A 45 5.13 11.91 7.15
N PHE A 46 5.09 11.50 5.89
CA PHE A 46 5.45 10.13 5.54
C PHE A 46 6.89 9.80 5.95
N LEU A 47 7.82 10.71 5.70
CA LEU A 47 9.20 10.47 6.08
C LEU A 47 9.38 10.35 7.59
N SER A 48 8.69 11.18 8.36
CA SER A 48 8.76 11.10 9.81
C SER A 48 8.18 9.79 10.31
N GLU A 49 7.10 9.31 9.69
CA GLU A 49 6.51 8.02 10.04
C GLU A 49 7.44 6.87 9.72
N LEU A 50 8.09 6.90 8.57
CA LEU A 50 9.03 5.85 8.19
C LEU A 50 10.23 5.76 9.13
N ALA A 51 10.57 6.86 9.79
CA ALA A 51 11.69 6.87 10.73
C ALA A 51 11.36 6.16 12.05
N LEU A 52 10.08 5.96 12.35
CA LEU A 52 9.65 5.35 13.61
C LEU A 52 9.57 3.83 13.50
N ARG A 53 10.69 3.20 13.19
CA ARG A 53 10.73 1.77 12.83
C ARG A 53 10.23 0.82 13.91
N SER A 54 10.38 1.17 15.17
CA SER A 54 9.97 0.27 16.25
C SER A 54 8.47 0.28 16.48
N THR A 55 7.78 1.33 16.07
CA THR A 55 6.34 1.48 16.33
C THR A 55 5.51 1.63 15.05
N ARG A 56 6.12 1.61 13.90
CA ARG A 56 5.43 1.79 12.61
C ARG A 56 5.85 0.72 11.62
N ALA A 57 4.90 0.30 10.79
CA ALA A 57 5.19 -0.60 9.67
C ALA A 57 4.42 -0.08 8.46
N TYR A 58 5.14 0.21 7.39
CA TYR A 58 4.54 0.73 6.15
C TYR A 58 4.90 -0.17 4.99
N TYR A 59 3.92 -0.41 4.14
CA TYR A 59 4.07 -1.28 2.98
C TYR A 59 3.52 -0.62 1.73
N VAL A 60 4.10 -0.97 0.58
CA VAL A 60 3.59 -0.56 -0.72
C VAL A 60 3.21 -1.80 -1.52
N ALA A 61 2.22 -1.65 -2.38
CA ALA A 61 1.82 -2.68 -3.33
C ALA A 61 2.20 -2.21 -4.73
N ARG A 62 2.85 -3.09 -5.48
CA ARG A 62 3.26 -2.80 -6.84
C ARG A 62 2.78 -3.86 -7.81
N ILE A 63 2.50 -3.42 -9.03
CA ILE A 63 2.30 -4.31 -10.17
C ILE A 63 3.39 -3.92 -11.16
N GLY A 64 4.38 -4.79 -11.32
CA GLY A 64 5.55 -4.44 -12.10
C GLY A 64 6.28 -3.26 -11.47
N ARG A 65 6.46 -2.20 -12.23
CA ARG A 65 7.11 -0.99 -11.74
C ARG A 65 6.14 0.04 -11.18
N GLU A 66 4.86 -0.23 -11.33
CA GLU A 66 3.84 0.74 -10.93
C GLU A 66 3.43 0.52 -9.48
N LEU A 67 3.55 1.55 -8.66
CA LEU A 67 3.07 1.51 -7.29
C LEU A 67 1.58 1.82 -7.33
N VAL A 68 0.75 0.92 -6.79
CA VAL A 68 -0.70 1.01 -6.91
C VAL A 68 -1.41 1.11 -5.57
N GLY A 69 -0.70 0.97 -4.46
CA GLY A 69 -1.32 1.10 -3.16
C GLY A 69 -0.30 1.11 -2.05
N TYR A 70 -0.75 1.43 -0.84
CA TYR A 70 0.11 1.45 0.33
C TYR A 70 -0.74 1.36 1.59
N ALA A 71 -0.11 1.00 2.69
CA ALA A 71 -0.77 0.94 3.98
C ALA A 71 0.24 1.10 5.10
N GLY A 72 -0.21 1.66 6.21
CA GLY A 72 0.62 1.87 7.37
C GLY A 72 -0.05 1.42 8.65
N LEU A 73 0.76 0.99 9.59
CA LEU A 73 0.32 0.48 10.88
C LEU A 73 1.14 1.13 11.97
N MET A 74 0.46 1.57 13.03
CA MET A 74 1.10 1.98 14.28
C MET A 74 0.89 0.85 15.30
N MET A 75 1.98 0.43 15.93
CA MET A 75 1.94 -0.65 16.90
C MET A 75 2.16 -0.11 18.30
N THR A 76 1.28 -0.49 19.23
CA THR A 76 1.46 -0.22 20.63
C THR A 76 1.71 -1.55 21.33
N LEU A 77 1.79 -1.55 22.66
CA LEU A 77 2.03 -2.79 23.41
C LEU A 77 0.95 -3.83 23.18
N ASP A 78 -0.29 -3.38 23.03
CA ASP A 78 -1.44 -4.28 22.98
C ASP A 78 -2.18 -4.27 21.64
N GLU A 79 -1.94 -3.28 20.79
CA GLU A 79 -2.79 -3.08 19.64
C GLU A 79 -2.02 -2.64 18.40
N GLY A 80 -2.62 -2.90 17.23
CA GLY A 80 -2.17 -2.32 15.98
C GLY A 80 -3.26 -1.41 15.44
N HIS A 81 -2.88 -0.23 14.97
CA HIS A 81 -3.81 0.74 14.39
C HIS A 81 -3.38 1.08 12.98
N VAL A 82 -4.30 0.95 12.03
CA VAL A 82 -4.04 1.39 10.66
C VAL A 82 -3.95 2.91 10.66
N THR A 83 -2.80 3.44 10.25
CA THR A 83 -2.61 4.89 10.20
C THR A 83 -3.11 5.45 8.88
N THR A 84 -2.93 4.70 7.80
CA THR A 84 -3.41 5.09 6.48
C THR A 84 -3.47 3.86 5.59
N ILE A 85 -4.34 3.88 4.60
CA ILE A 85 -4.39 2.84 3.59
C ILE A 85 -5.05 3.44 2.36
N ALA A 86 -4.49 3.18 1.19
CA ALA A 86 -5.10 3.63 -0.04
C ALA A 86 -4.65 2.75 -1.20
N VAL A 87 -5.53 2.63 -2.18
CA VAL A 87 -5.26 1.95 -3.43
C VAL A 87 -5.67 2.91 -4.54
N GLU A 88 -4.86 2.97 -5.59
CA GLU A 88 -5.18 3.79 -6.73
C GLU A 88 -6.61 3.49 -7.19
N PRO A 89 -7.45 4.52 -7.39
CA PRO A 89 -8.88 4.28 -7.65
C PRO A 89 -9.19 3.29 -8.78
N ARG A 90 -8.40 3.32 -9.84
CA ARG A 90 -8.63 2.41 -10.97
C ARG A 90 -8.28 0.95 -10.66
N ARG A 91 -7.70 0.69 -9.48
CA ARG A 91 -7.29 -0.65 -9.07
C ARG A 91 -8.14 -1.20 -7.93
N HIS A 92 -9.23 -0.54 -7.57
CA HIS A 92 -10.01 -0.95 -6.40
C HIS A 92 -10.58 -2.36 -6.50
N ARG A 93 -10.82 -2.86 -7.69
CA ARG A 93 -11.42 -4.18 -7.87
C ARG A 93 -10.44 -5.34 -7.72
N GLY A 94 -9.15 -5.06 -7.61
CA GLY A 94 -8.13 -6.10 -7.54
C GLY A 94 -7.87 -6.67 -6.16
N LYS A 95 -8.64 -6.25 -5.15
CA LYS A 95 -8.46 -6.70 -3.76
C LYS A 95 -7.10 -6.37 -3.19
N ILE A 96 -6.44 -5.36 -3.75
CA ILE A 96 -5.12 -4.95 -3.29
C ILE A 96 -5.19 -4.44 -1.86
N GLY A 97 -6.24 -3.65 -1.53
CA GLY A 97 -6.43 -3.18 -0.17
C GLY A 97 -6.54 -4.31 0.83
N THR A 98 -7.28 -5.36 0.48
CA THR A 98 -7.41 -6.53 1.34
C THR A 98 -6.06 -7.20 1.57
N ARG A 99 -5.25 -7.33 0.53
CA ARG A 99 -3.93 -7.94 0.65
C ARG A 99 -3.01 -7.10 1.52
N LEU A 100 -3.08 -5.78 1.38
CA LEU A 100 -2.31 -4.88 2.24
C LEU A 100 -2.72 -5.04 3.71
N LEU A 101 -4.02 -5.09 3.98
CA LEU A 101 -4.49 -5.29 5.35
C LEU A 101 -4.02 -6.61 5.94
N LEU A 102 -3.99 -7.66 5.12
CA LEU A 102 -3.49 -8.96 5.59
C LEU A 102 -2.01 -8.90 5.95
N VAL A 103 -1.22 -8.18 5.18
CA VAL A 103 0.19 -8.00 5.51
C VAL A 103 0.34 -7.24 6.82
N LEU A 104 -0.44 -6.17 7.02
CA LEU A 104 -0.40 -5.41 8.26
C LEU A 104 -0.82 -6.28 9.45
N ALA A 105 -1.81 -7.13 9.26
CA ALA A 105 -2.28 -8.01 10.34
C ALA A 105 -1.18 -8.97 10.81
N ARG A 106 -0.31 -9.39 9.90
CA ARG A 106 0.81 -10.25 10.27
C ARG A 106 1.86 -9.51 11.09
N GLU A 107 1.98 -8.20 10.86
CA GLU A 107 2.93 -7.38 11.62
C GLU A 107 2.41 -7.12 13.03
N ALA A 108 1.10 -7.02 13.17
CA ALA A 108 0.52 -6.82 14.48
C ALA A 108 0.59 -8.09 15.30
#